data_8aa15df0dd6bfdd7f4824915b304cd99
#
_entry.id   8aa15df0dd6bfdd7f4824915b304cd99
#
_cell.length_a   1.000
_cell.length_b   1.000
_cell.length_c   1.000
_cell.angle_alpha   90.00
_cell.angle_beta   90.00
_cell.angle_gamma   90.00
#
_symmetry.space_group_name_H-M   'P 1'
#
loop_
_entity.id
_entity.type
_entity.pdbx_description
1 polymer ?
#
loop_
_entity_poly.entity_id
_entity_poly.type
_entity_poly.pdbx_seq_one_letter_code
_entity_poly.pdbx_strand_id
1 'polypeptide(L)'
;MIFLTPTMLWGLVAASIPIIIHLYSLRQTKEIEFSSLKYIRELEYETIRRLKIRQWLLVFLRMLIIICLILMAARPVLKGFIPAWIAGEKESRVVVILDNSASMSMLRDGRSLLENGKSHVLDIADIYDELTVFHCYQTNPLKQIYYGSPGDQSLKTALERVQFSNTEDHLFLKVDSVLHMQDAFEPNKECFIISDFSKQIHADMMDYIPVSHFLADTSETGWRFYGISQEELTNNLSLLDVDILSQIRLPNSLLKIETTVKNDGLKDKRNIPLELFLKDDRLGQVVASFSRKQRKDFIYQVYPGMSGVIQGHLEIPEDDYLLDNYLSFDFTVPEQISCTVMGRSVEETFLLETALSAIDNQTGFLLVETKINPN
;
A
#
# COMPACT_ATOMS: atom_id res chain seq x y z
N MET A 1 -27.82 -6.89 -12.28
CA MET A 1 -29.18 -7.10 -11.73
C MET A 1 -29.44 -8.60 -11.67
N ILE A 2 -29.63 -9.15 -10.48
CA ILE A 2 -30.00 -10.58 -10.31
C ILE A 2 -31.37 -10.61 -9.65
N PHE A 3 -32.24 -11.51 -10.13
CA PHE A 3 -33.54 -11.71 -9.52
C PHE A 3 -33.47 -12.90 -8.56
N LEU A 4 -33.90 -12.74 -7.30
CA LEU A 4 -33.91 -13.82 -6.31
C LEU A 4 -34.85 -14.94 -6.72
N THR A 5 -35.96 -14.60 -7.37
CA THR A 5 -36.98 -15.56 -7.87
C THR A 5 -37.27 -15.32 -9.35
N PRO A 6 -36.36 -15.75 -10.27
CA PRO A 6 -36.48 -15.50 -11.70
C PRO A 6 -37.73 -16.17 -12.31
N THR A 7 -38.23 -17.22 -11.69
CA THR A 7 -39.46 -17.90 -12.13
C THR A 7 -40.69 -17.00 -12.09
N MET A 8 -40.73 -15.98 -11.21
CA MET A 8 -41.81 -15.00 -11.13
C MET A 8 -41.89 -14.09 -12.36
N LEU A 9 -40.83 -13.96 -13.14
CA LEU A 9 -40.83 -13.17 -14.37
C LEU A 9 -41.76 -13.77 -15.45
N TRP A 10 -42.06 -15.07 -15.39
CA TRP A 10 -43.09 -15.66 -16.25
C TRP A 10 -44.47 -15.04 -16.05
N GLY A 11 -44.74 -14.46 -14.88
CA GLY A 11 -45.93 -13.69 -14.60
C GLY A 11 -46.09 -12.44 -15.49
N LEU A 12 -45.05 -11.94 -16.16
CA LEU A 12 -45.14 -10.81 -17.11
C LEU A 12 -46.09 -11.11 -18.27
N VAL A 13 -46.32 -12.36 -18.58
CA VAL A 13 -47.34 -12.76 -19.56
C VAL A 13 -48.75 -12.30 -19.10
N ALA A 14 -49.02 -12.26 -17.79
CA ALA A 14 -50.29 -11.74 -17.26
C ALA A 14 -50.49 -10.25 -17.50
N ALA A 15 -49.46 -9.47 -17.79
CA ALA A 15 -49.57 -8.06 -18.16
C ALA A 15 -50.24 -7.86 -19.54
N SER A 16 -50.36 -8.91 -20.37
CA SER A 16 -51.12 -8.88 -21.62
C SER A 16 -52.64 -8.97 -21.42
N ILE A 17 -53.11 -9.46 -20.27
CA ILE A 17 -54.54 -9.67 -19.99
C ILE A 17 -55.39 -8.38 -20.13
N PRO A 18 -54.97 -7.22 -19.57
CA PRO A 18 -55.71 -5.97 -19.74
C PRO A 18 -55.85 -5.54 -21.19
N ILE A 19 -54.82 -5.79 -22.04
CA ILE A 19 -54.88 -5.48 -23.49
C ILE A 19 -55.92 -6.39 -24.16
N ILE A 20 -55.89 -7.68 -23.90
CA ILE A 20 -56.79 -8.65 -24.48
C ILE A 20 -58.26 -8.30 -24.11
N ILE A 21 -58.53 -7.99 -22.85
CA ILE A 21 -59.83 -7.57 -22.37
C ILE A 21 -60.26 -6.26 -23.06
N HIS A 22 -59.34 -5.30 -23.22
CA HIS A 22 -59.68 -4.02 -23.87
C HIS A 22 -60.01 -4.23 -25.36
N LEU A 23 -59.24 -5.06 -26.06
CA LEU A 23 -59.50 -5.38 -27.47
C LEU A 23 -60.79 -6.13 -27.67
N TYR A 24 -61.15 -7.04 -26.73
CA TYR A 24 -62.39 -7.77 -26.78
C TYR A 24 -63.60 -6.85 -26.50
N SER A 25 -63.46 -5.93 -25.55
CA SER A 25 -64.51 -4.92 -25.21
C SER A 25 -64.81 -3.95 -26.34
N LEU A 26 -63.80 -3.63 -27.21
CA LEU A 26 -63.99 -2.75 -28.37
C LEU A 26 -64.83 -3.38 -29.48
N ARG A 27 -65.08 -4.72 -29.48
CA ARG A 27 -65.87 -5.40 -30.50
C ARG A 27 -67.35 -5.41 -30.24
N GLN A 28 -67.86 -4.92 -29.11
CA GLN A 28 -69.27 -4.87 -28.74
C GLN A 28 -69.87 -3.46 -28.91
N THR A 29 -69.73 -2.84 -30.06
CA THR A 29 -70.49 -1.64 -30.40
C THR A 29 -71.77 -2.00 -31.05
N LYS A 30 -72.91 -1.69 -30.38
CA LYS A 30 -74.29 -1.82 -30.93
C LYS A 30 -74.55 -0.60 -31.81
N GLU A 31 -74.68 -0.81 -33.13
CA GLU A 31 -75.17 0.24 -34.02
C GLU A 31 -76.62 0.55 -33.74
N ILE A 32 -76.93 1.80 -33.43
CA ILE A 32 -78.35 2.32 -33.29
C ILE A 32 -78.49 3.37 -34.40
N GLU A 33 -79.46 3.13 -35.32
CA GLU A 33 -79.71 4.07 -36.40
C GLU A 33 -80.45 5.31 -35.88
N PHE A 34 -79.81 6.50 -36.08
CA PHE A 34 -80.37 7.81 -35.70
C PHE A 34 -80.64 8.66 -36.94
N SER A 35 -81.77 9.26 -37.10
CA SER A 35 -82.27 9.94 -38.31
C SER A 35 -81.78 11.37 -38.55
N SER A 36 -80.98 12.04 -37.69
CA SER A 36 -80.48 13.39 -37.93
C SER A 36 -79.16 13.63 -37.21
N LEU A 37 -78.04 13.58 -37.94
CA LEU A 37 -76.66 13.67 -37.41
C LEU A 37 -75.91 15.01 -37.71
N LYS A 38 -76.62 16.02 -38.26
CA LYS A 38 -75.89 17.16 -38.84
C LYS A 38 -75.28 18.14 -37.85
N TYR A 39 -75.72 18.18 -36.59
CA TYR A 39 -75.23 19.09 -35.55
C TYR A 39 -74.35 18.40 -34.45
N ILE A 40 -74.38 17.08 -34.45
CA ILE A 40 -73.63 16.29 -33.41
C ILE A 40 -72.18 16.03 -33.82
N ARG A 41 -71.86 16.12 -35.12
CA ARG A 41 -70.53 15.70 -35.67
C ARG A 41 -69.34 16.50 -35.16
N GLU A 42 -69.44 17.78 -34.90
CA GLU A 42 -68.28 18.58 -34.46
C GLU A 42 -67.99 18.45 -32.98
N LEU A 43 -68.95 18.31 -32.13
CA LEU A 43 -68.77 18.08 -30.67
C LEU A 43 -68.34 16.65 -30.33
N GLU A 44 -68.61 15.71 -31.21
CA GLU A 44 -68.32 14.29 -31.02
C GLU A 44 -66.86 13.94 -31.15
N TYR A 45 -66.16 14.57 -32.08
CA TYR A 45 -64.72 14.27 -32.36
C TYR A 45 -63.80 14.60 -31.21
N GLU A 46 -63.96 15.71 -30.51
CA GLU A 46 -63.13 16.05 -29.35
C GLU A 46 -63.44 15.19 -28.15
N THR A 47 -64.71 14.90 -27.89
CA THR A 47 -65.14 14.07 -26.76
C THR A 47 -64.71 12.63 -26.94
N ILE A 48 -64.86 12.05 -28.13
CA ILE A 48 -64.44 10.66 -28.43
C ILE A 48 -62.91 10.55 -28.35
N ARG A 49 -62.19 11.53 -28.78
CA ARG A 49 -60.69 11.52 -28.67
C ARG A 49 -60.25 11.56 -27.22
N ARG A 50 -60.84 12.38 -26.38
CA ARG A 50 -60.56 12.44 -24.91
C ARG A 50 -60.95 11.16 -24.22
N LEU A 51 -62.07 10.54 -24.56
CA LEU A 51 -62.51 9.26 -24.01
C LEU A 51 -61.55 8.12 -24.42
N LYS A 52 -61.13 8.06 -25.68
CA LYS A 52 -60.15 7.06 -26.16
C LYS A 52 -58.82 7.20 -25.44
N ILE A 53 -58.30 8.41 -25.27
CA ILE A 53 -57.04 8.66 -24.55
C ILE A 53 -57.18 8.20 -23.09
N ARG A 54 -58.27 8.52 -22.44
CA ARG A 54 -58.53 8.10 -21.05
C ARG A 54 -58.65 6.57 -20.91
N GLN A 55 -59.27 5.90 -21.85
CA GLN A 55 -59.35 4.44 -21.89
C GLN A 55 -57.99 3.79 -22.07
N TRP A 56 -57.16 4.29 -22.99
CA TRP A 56 -55.78 3.81 -23.20
C TRP A 56 -54.91 4.07 -21.99
N LEU A 57 -55.06 5.22 -21.33
CA LEU A 57 -54.34 5.54 -20.10
C LEU A 57 -54.71 4.56 -18.96
N LEU A 58 -55.96 4.21 -18.83
CA LEU A 58 -56.43 3.23 -17.83
C LEU A 58 -55.88 1.83 -18.12
N VAL A 59 -55.80 1.40 -19.38
CA VAL A 59 -55.20 0.12 -19.75
C VAL A 59 -53.72 0.11 -19.44
N PHE A 60 -52.99 1.19 -19.79
CA PHE A 60 -51.58 1.36 -19.48
C PHE A 60 -51.35 1.31 -17.96
N LEU A 61 -52.16 2.03 -17.17
CA LEU A 61 -52.00 2.04 -15.71
C LEU A 61 -52.24 0.64 -15.09
N ARG A 62 -53.24 -0.12 -15.60
CA ARG A 62 -53.46 -1.50 -15.17
C ARG A 62 -52.30 -2.42 -15.51
N MET A 63 -51.71 -2.29 -16.69
CA MET A 63 -50.50 -3.03 -17.06
C MET A 63 -49.35 -2.69 -16.15
N LEU A 64 -49.10 -1.40 -15.90
CA LEU A 64 -48.03 -0.94 -15.05
C LEU A 64 -48.15 -1.48 -13.62
N ILE A 65 -49.35 -1.51 -13.06
CA ILE A 65 -49.59 -2.11 -11.75
C ILE A 65 -49.23 -3.61 -11.74
N ILE A 66 -49.63 -4.37 -12.75
CA ILE A 66 -49.30 -5.80 -12.84
C ILE A 66 -47.79 -5.99 -12.96
N ILE A 67 -47.13 -5.22 -13.82
CA ILE A 67 -45.69 -5.27 -13.99
C ILE A 67 -44.93 -4.94 -12.69
N CYS A 68 -45.32 -3.86 -11.98
CA CYS A 68 -44.76 -3.50 -10.70
C CYS A 68 -44.94 -4.60 -9.64
N LEU A 69 -46.12 -5.22 -9.61
CA LEU A 69 -46.39 -6.30 -8.66
C LEU A 69 -45.54 -7.54 -8.93
N ILE A 70 -45.35 -7.89 -10.21
CA ILE A 70 -44.49 -9.01 -10.61
C ILE A 70 -43.02 -8.69 -10.32
N LEU A 71 -42.56 -7.47 -10.60
CA LEU A 71 -41.19 -7.04 -10.28
C LEU A 71 -40.93 -7.06 -8.76
N MET A 72 -41.91 -6.63 -7.97
CA MET A 72 -41.84 -6.72 -6.51
C MET A 72 -41.77 -8.17 -6.03
N ALA A 73 -42.52 -9.08 -6.63
CA ALA A 73 -42.46 -10.52 -6.31
C ALA A 73 -41.17 -11.18 -6.80
N ALA A 74 -40.61 -10.72 -7.90
CA ALA A 74 -39.34 -11.21 -8.45
C ALA A 74 -38.12 -10.78 -7.62
N ARG A 75 -38.30 -9.84 -6.66
CA ARG A 75 -37.23 -9.32 -5.76
C ARG A 75 -35.95 -9.02 -6.52
N PRO A 76 -35.91 -7.96 -7.38
CA PRO A 76 -34.70 -7.57 -8.06
C PRO A 76 -33.64 -7.13 -7.03
N VAL A 77 -32.49 -7.79 -7.03
CA VAL A 77 -31.34 -7.38 -6.26
C VAL A 77 -30.38 -6.69 -7.21
N LEU A 78 -30.09 -5.44 -6.94
CA LEU A 78 -29.02 -4.72 -7.58
C LEU A 78 -27.71 -5.21 -6.93
N LYS A 79 -27.04 -6.20 -7.54
CA LYS A 79 -25.64 -6.45 -7.24
C LYS A 79 -24.86 -5.31 -7.87
N GLY A 80 -24.40 -4.41 -7.08
CA GLY A 80 -23.58 -3.28 -7.48
C GLY A 80 -23.37 -2.37 -6.28
N PHE A 81 -22.21 -1.76 -6.24
CA PHE A 81 -21.86 -0.77 -5.25
C PHE A 81 -22.82 0.43 -5.37
N ILE A 82 -23.41 0.76 -4.27
CA ILE A 82 -24.06 2.05 -4.07
C ILE A 82 -23.18 2.77 -3.06
N PRO A 83 -22.47 3.86 -3.45
CA PRO A 83 -21.67 4.62 -2.51
C PRO A 83 -22.45 4.93 -1.25
N ALA A 84 -21.80 4.83 -0.08
CA ALA A 84 -22.48 5.01 1.21
C ALA A 84 -23.20 6.36 1.30
N TRP A 85 -22.68 7.40 0.67
CA TRP A 85 -23.27 8.74 0.59
C TRP A 85 -24.57 8.84 -0.26
N ILE A 86 -24.84 7.83 -1.12
CA ILE A 86 -26.11 7.72 -1.88
C ILE A 86 -27.06 6.74 -1.19
N ALA A 87 -26.51 5.75 -0.49
CA ALA A 87 -27.28 4.62 0.03
C ALA A 87 -28.21 4.98 1.18
N GLY A 88 -28.04 6.12 1.86
CA GLY A 88 -28.80 6.59 3.02
C GLY A 88 -29.28 5.45 3.92
N GLU A 89 -28.99 5.43 5.19
CA GLU A 89 -29.46 4.45 6.20
C GLU A 89 -29.03 2.97 6.02
N LYS A 90 -28.12 2.61 5.08
CA LYS A 90 -27.59 1.24 5.02
C LYS A 90 -26.32 1.14 5.82
N GLU A 91 -26.26 0.15 6.70
CA GLU A 91 -25.05 -0.22 7.41
C GLU A 91 -23.92 -0.45 6.41
N SER A 92 -22.88 0.35 6.51
CA SER A 92 -21.65 0.28 5.69
C SER A 92 -20.50 -0.10 6.59
N ARG A 93 -19.57 -0.90 6.08
CA ARG A 93 -18.33 -1.22 6.77
C ARG A 93 -17.15 -0.59 6.04
N VAL A 94 -16.39 0.20 6.75
CA VAL A 94 -15.17 0.85 6.26
C VAL A 94 -13.97 0.32 7.03
N VAL A 95 -13.00 -0.18 6.31
CA VAL A 95 -11.71 -0.62 6.85
C VAL A 95 -10.64 0.29 6.28
N VAL A 96 -9.91 0.97 7.14
CA VAL A 96 -8.75 1.78 6.74
C VAL A 96 -7.48 1.11 7.23
N ILE A 97 -6.56 0.87 6.34
CA ILE A 97 -5.24 0.30 6.63
C ILE A 97 -4.22 1.40 6.40
N LEU A 98 -3.64 1.89 7.48
CA LEU A 98 -2.62 2.91 7.48
C LEU A 98 -1.25 2.25 7.55
N ASP A 99 -0.49 2.39 6.49
CA ASP A 99 0.90 1.99 6.45
C ASP A 99 1.72 2.89 7.37
N ASN A 100 2.49 2.27 8.27
CA ASN A 100 3.42 2.94 9.16
C ASN A 100 4.84 2.37 9.04
N SER A 101 5.20 1.85 7.86
CA SER A 101 6.54 1.41 7.52
C SER A 101 7.55 2.57 7.56
N ALA A 102 8.83 2.24 7.52
CA ALA A 102 9.92 3.22 7.57
C ALA A 102 9.83 4.26 6.45
N SER A 103 9.39 3.87 5.25
CA SER A 103 9.22 4.77 4.11
C SER A 103 8.20 5.89 4.37
N MET A 104 7.19 5.64 5.23
CA MET A 104 6.21 6.65 5.61
C MET A 104 6.78 7.77 6.51
N SER A 105 8.03 7.65 6.96
CA SER A 105 8.75 8.74 7.64
C SER A 105 9.25 9.83 6.71
N MET A 106 9.23 9.61 5.39
CA MET A 106 9.62 10.59 4.40
C MET A 106 8.90 11.92 4.57
N LEU A 107 9.66 13.02 4.41
CA LEU A 107 9.13 14.37 4.56
C LEU A 107 8.65 14.92 3.21
N ARG A 108 7.47 15.50 3.24
CA ARG A 108 6.92 16.26 2.12
C ARG A 108 6.34 17.57 2.65
N ASP A 109 6.82 18.68 2.11
CA ASP A 109 6.42 20.02 2.55
C ASP A 109 6.54 20.22 4.07
N GLY A 110 7.56 19.58 4.70
CA GLY A 110 7.84 19.65 6.13
C GLY A 110 6.95 18.77 7.02
N ARG A 111 6.13 17.86 6.43
CA ARG A 111 5.35 16.86 7.15
C ARG A 111 5.71 15.46 6.68
N SER A 112 5.69 14.48 7.59
CA SER A 112 5.90 13.10 7.18
C SER A 112 4.72 12.55 6.39
N LEU A 113 4.97 11.56 5.53
CA LEU A 113 3.91 10.87 4.81
C LEU A 113 2.93 10.19 5.78
N LEU A 114 3.40 9.72 6.93
CA LEU A 114 2.55 9.17 7.98
C LEU A 114 1.59 10.23 8.55
N GLU A 115 2.08 11.46 8.80
CA GLU A 115 1.22 12.57 9.26
C GLU A 115 0.15 12.93 8.22
N ASN A 116 0.53 12.95 6.94
CA ASN A 116 -0.42 13.14 5.85
C ASN A 116 -1.41 11.96 5.77
N GLY A 117 -0.92 10.73 5.93
CA GLY A 117 -1.77 9.54 5.97
C GLY A 117 -2.79 9.58 7.11
N LYS A 118 -2.40 10.01 8.32
CA LYS A 118 -3.32 10.22 9.45
C LYS A 118 -4.39 11.26 9.13
N SER A 119 -4.03 12.33 8.43
CA SER A 119 -4.98 13.35 7.97
C SER A 119 -6.01 12.75 7.00
N HIS A 120 -5.55 11.94 6.03
CA HIS A 120 -6.45 11.25 5.11
C HIS A 120 -7.39 10.27 5.80
N VAL A 121 -6.97 9.60 6.88
CA VAL A 121 -7.87 8.75 7.67
C VAL A 121 -9.02 9.57 8.26
N LEU A 122 -8.72 10.78 8.77
CA LEU A 122 -9.75 11.69 9.30
C LEU A 122 -10.67 12.21 8.19
N ASP A 123 -10.10 12.61 7.05
CA ASP A 123 -10.88 13.05 5.88
C ASP A 123 -11.83 11.95 5.38
N ILE A 124 -11.38 10.68 5.39
CA ILE A 124 -12.22 9.53 5.06
C ILE A 124 -13.32 9.38 6.12
N ALA A 125 -12.99 9.47 7.40
CA ALA A 125 -13.98 9.33 8.47
C ALA A 125 -15.09 10.40 8.38
N ASP A 126 -14.73 11.64 7.99
CA ASP A 126 -15.70 12.74 7.85
C ASP A 126 -16.69 12.55 6.68
N ILE A 127 -16.41 11.62 5.75
CA ILE A 127 -17.32 11.31 4.62
C ILE A 127 -18.47 10.41 5.05
N TYR A 128 -18.32 9.64 6.12
CA TYR A 128 -19.25 8.59 6.53
C TYR A 128 -20.11 9.01 7.72
N ASP A 129 -21.33 8.48 7.73
CA ASP A 129 -22.31 8.72 8.80
C ASP A 129 -22.03 7.88 10.05
N GLU A 130 -22.63 8.26 11.19
CA GLU A 130 -22.51 7.56 12.47
C GLU A 130 -22.95 6.08 12.45
N LEU A 131 -23.77 5.68 11.47
CA LEU A 131 -24.22 4.30 11.26
C LEU A 131 -23.18 3.39 10.60
N THR A 132 -22.07 3.98 10.12
CA THR A 132 -20.98 3.25 9.50
C THR A 132 -20.07 2.60 10.55
N VAL A 133 -19.80 1.32 10.39
CA VAL A 133 -18.81 0.62 11.22
C VAL A 133 -17.43 0.90 10.66
N PHE A 134 -16.65 1.67 11.41
CA PHE A 134 -15.32 2.14 11.00
C PHE A 134 -14.21 1.38 11.74
N HIS A 135 -13.34 0.73 11.00
CA HIS A 135 -12.15 0.04 11.51
C HIS A 135 -10.90 0.72 10.98
N CYS A 136 -9.94 0.99 11.85
CA CYS A 136 -8.63 1.48 11.45
C CYS A 136 -7.53 0.55 11.96
N TYR A 137 -6.63 0.15 11.07
CA TYR A 137 -5.49 -0.71 11.34
C TYR A 137 -4.20 0.00 10.98
N GLN A 138 -3.15 -0.22 11.77
CA GLN A 138 -1.76 0.05 11.38
C GLN A 138 -1.10 -1.23 10.89
N THR A 139 -0.08 -1.12 10.02
CA THR A 139 0.60 -2.30 9.44
C THR A 139 1.68 -2.87 10.32
N ASN A 140 2.47 -2.05 11.02
CA ASN A 140 3.64 -2.49 11.79
C ASN A 140 3.64 -2.00 13.25
N PRO A 141 3.45 -2.90 14.23
CA PRO A 141 2.91 -4.25 14.05
C PRO A 141 1.46 -4.21 13.56
N LEU A 142 0.99 -5.26 12.87
CA LEU A 142 -0.41 -5.34 12.46
C LEU A 142 -1.32 -5.29 13.68
N LYS A 143 -2.05 -4.19 13.82
CA LYS A 143 -2.90 -3.95 14.99
C LYS A 143 -4.09 -3.07 14.63
N GLN A 144 -5.25 -3.45 15.13
CA GLN A 144 -6.42 -2.58 15.11
C GLN A 144 -6.20 -1.45 16.13
N ILE A 145 -6.16 -0.21 15.63
CA ILE A 145 -5.96 0.98 16.45
C ILE A 145 -7.27 1.63 16.82
N TYR A 146 -8.32 1.44 16.01
CA TYR A 146 -9.63 1.98 16.26
C TYR A 146 -10.74 1.08 15.74
N TYR A 147 -11.87 1.08 16.48
CA TYR A 147 -13.14 0.46 16.11
C TYR A 147 -14.28 1.28 16.70
N GLY A 148 -15.24 1.69 15.87
CA GLY A 148 -16.39 2.48 16.33
C GLY A 148 -17.04 3.29 15.22
N SER A 149 -17.71 4.38 15.59
CA SER A 149 -18.29 5.34 14.67
C SER A 149 -17.23 6.31 14.11
N PRO A 150 -17.28 6.71 12.83
CA PRO A 150 -16.27 7.57 12.21
C PRO A 150 -16.11 8.94 12.88
N GLY A 151 -17.17 9.52 13.45
CA GLY A 151 -17.16 10.84 14.11
C GLY A 151 -16.60 10.87 15.55
N ASP A 152 -16.14 9.74 16.09
CA ASP A 152 -15.67 9.68 17.48
C ASP A 152 -14.27 10.31 17.65
N GLN A 153 -14.13 11.17 18.66
CA GLN A 153 -12.86 11.80 19.01
C GLN A 153 -11.76 10.81 19.42
N SER A 154 -12.10 9.59 19.80
CA SER A 154 -11.17 8.53 20.12
C SER A 154 -10.36 8.07 18.91
N LEU A 155 -10.87 8.21 17.69
CA LEU A 155 -10.14 7.93 16.45
C LEU A 155 -8.90 8.83 16.33
N LYS A 156 -9.06 10.14 16.55
CA LYS A 156 -7.95 11.10 16.51
C LYS A 156 -6.88 10.76 17.55
N THR A 157 -7.28 10.45 18.78
CA THR A 157 -6.36 10.05 19.84
C THR A 157 -5.63 8.73 19.53
N ALA A 158 -6.30 7.79 18.85
CA ALA A 158 -5.69 6.54 18.41
C ALA A 158 -4.64 6.78 17.30
N LEU A 159 -4.94 7.65 16.34
CA LEU A 159 -4.02 8.02 15.25
C LEU A 159 -2.76 8.75 15.77
N GLU A 160 -2.89 9.63 16.77
CA GLU A 160 -1.76 10.33 17.38
C GLU A 160 -0.71 9.36 17.96
N ARG A 161 -1.13 8.18 18.40
CA ARG A 161 -0.24 7.15 18.98
C ARG A 161 0.49 6.30 17.94
N VAL A 162 0.08 6.37 16.68
CA VAL A 162 0.74 5.62 15.60
C VAL A 162 2.09 6.27 15.31
N GLN A 163 3.14 5.46 15.36
CA GLN A 163 4.51 5.83 15.02
C GLN A 163 5.00 4.96 13.87
N PHE A 164 5.95 5.44 13.09
CA PHE A 164 6.57 4.61 12.06
C PHE A 164 7.46 3.52 12.69
N SER A 165 7.59 2.43 11.96
CA SER A 165 8.34 1.25 12.38
C SER A 165 9.39 0.90 11.33
N ASN A 166 10.60 0.53 11.79
CA ASN A 166 11.71 0.11 10.93
C ASN A 166 11.68 -1.40 10.61
N THR A 167 10.56 -2.08 10.87
CA THR A 167 10.42 -3.49 10.51
C THR A 167 10.01 -3.64 9.05
N GLU A 168 10.45 -4.74 8.43
CA GLU A 168 10.07 -5.11 7.07
C GLU A 168 8.54 -5.18 6.92
N ASP A 169 8.02 -4.64 5.82
CA ASP A 169 6.60 -4.55 5.59
C ASP A 169 6.16 -5.40 4.38
N HIS A 170 5.20 -6.28 4.64
CA HIS A 170 4.46 -7.04 3.63
C HIS A 170 3.01 -6.54 3.60
N LEU A 171 2.81 -5.35 3.06
CA LEU A 171 1.54 -4.62 3.11
C LEU A 171 0.36 -5.47 2.64
N PHE A 172 0.46 -6.11 1.48
CA PHE A 172 -0.66 -6.88 0.91
C PHE A 172 -1.01 -8.14 1.70
N LEU A 173 -0.02 -8.80 2.31
CA LEU A 173 -0.26 -9.92 3.23
C LEU A 173 -1.05 -9.47 4.46
N LYS A 174 -0.77 -8.28 4.96
CA LYS A 174 -1.48 -7.71 6.10
C LYS A 174 -2.88 -7.26 5.73
N VAL A 175 -3.06 -6.67 4.55
CA VAL A 175 -4.38 -6.35 3.98
C VAL A 175 -5.24 -7.62 3.93
N ASP A 176 -4.72 -8.69 3.35
CA ASP A 176 -5.41 -9.97 3.25
C ASP A 176 -5.80 -10.52 4.64
N SER A 177 -4.84 -10.49 5.59
CA SER A 177 -5.09 -10.91 6.97
C SER A 177 -6.21 -10.10 7.64
N VAL A 178 -6.22 -8.78 7.46
CA VAL A 178 -7.25 -7.91 8.03
C VAL A 178 -8.62 -8.24 7.45
N LEU A 179 -8.70 -8.45 6.14
CA LEU A 179 -9.98 -8.72 5.45
C LEU A 179 -10.55 -10.10 5.80
N HIS A 180 -9.70 -11.11 6.00
CA HIS A 180 -10.11 -12.42 6.51
C HIS A 180 -10.63 -12.38 7.95
N MET A 181 -10.17 -11.44 8.76
CA MET A 181 -10.70 -11.22 10.12
C MET A 181 -12.08 -10.56 10.13
N GLN A 182 -12.53 -10.04 8.98
CA GLN A 182 -13.78 -9.30 8.86
C GLN A 182 -14.89 -10.21 8.33
N ASP A 183 -15.61 -10.90 9.21
CA ASP A 183 -16.87 -11.57 8.88
C ASP A 183 -17.96 -10.50 8.68
N ALA A 184 -17.96 -9.89 7.50
CA ALA A 184 -18.79 -8.74 7.21
C ALA A 184 -20.04 -9.15 6.43
N PHE A 185 -21.20 -8.95 7.03
CA PHE A 185 -22.52 -9.17 6.40
C PHE A 185 -23.10 -7.88 5.78
N GLU A 186 -22.47 -6.74 6.01
CA GLU A 186 -22.90 -5.45 5.51
C GLU A 186 -22.89 -5.43 3.97
N PRO A 187 -23.89 -4.81 3.34
CA PRO A 187 -23.99 -4.77 1.88
C PRO A 187 -22.92 -3.91 1.22
N ASN A 188 -22.40 -2.92 1.93
CA ASN A 188 -21.36 -2.01 1.45
C ASN A 188 -20.09 -2.21 2.29
N LYS A 189 -19.02 -2.65 1.63
CA LYS A 189 -17.72 -2.88 2.25
C LYS A 189 -16.65 -2.12 1.47
N GLU A 190 -15.95 -1.23 2.15
CA GLU A 190 -14.91 -0.41 1.56
C GLU A 190 -13.61 -0.55 2.33
N CYS A 191 -12.51 -0.75 1.61
CA CYS A 191 -11.18 -0.85 2.18
C CYS A 191 -10.28 0.24 1.58
N PHE A 192 -9.79 1.11 2.43
CA PHE A 192 -8.83 2.16 2.08
C PHE A 192 -7.43 1.73 2.53
N ILE A 193 -6.50 1.75 1.61
CA ILE A 193 -5.08 1.44 1.86
C ILE A 193 -4.31 2.73 1.66
N ILE A 194 -3.70 3.24 2.72
CA ILE A 194 -2.92 4.48 2.71
C ILE A 194 -1.46 4.10 2.88
N SER A 195 -0.68 4.26 1.81
CA SER A 195 0.75 3.90 1.75
C SER A 195 1.47 4.75 0.71
N ASP A 196 2.80 4.77 0.75
CA ASP A 196 3.64 5.32 -0.31
C ASP A 196 3.67 4.44 -1.57
N PHE A 197 3.20 3.19 -1.48
CA PHE A 197 3.23 2.18 -2.55
C PHE A 197 4.61 2.10 -3.21
N SER A 198 5.66 2.03 -2.41
CA SER A 198 7.04 1.94 -2.88
C SER A 198 7.26 0.75 -3.84
N LYS A 199 8.36 0.77 -4.61
CA LYS A 199 8.67 -0.31 -5.57
C LYS A 199 8.80 -1.68 -4.91
N GLN A 200 9.20 -1.72 -3.65
CA GLN A 200 9.33 -2.97 -2.89
C GLN A 200 7.94 -3.57 -2.62
N ILE A 201 6.96 -2.74 -2.24
CA ILE A 201 5.56 -3.15 -2.10
C ILE A 201 4.99 -3.64 -3.44
N HIS A 202 5.42 -3.04 -4.55
CA HIS A 202 5.02 -3.47 -5.90
C HIS A 202 5.59 -4.86 -6.26
N ALA A 203 6.82 -5.16 -5.84
CA ALA A 203 7.43 -6.48 -6.02
C ALA A 203 6.68 -7.54 -5.19
N ASP A 204 6.42 -7.24 -3.92
CA ASP A 204 5.63 -8.11 -3.02
C ASP A 204 4.22 -8.37 -3.56
N MET A 205 3.60 -7.39 -4.23
CA MET A 205 2.30 -7.56 -4.87
C MET A 205 2.35 -8.57 -6.03
N MET A 206 3.44 -8.59 -6.81
CA MET A 206 3.61 -9.51 -7.93
C MET A 206 3.90 -10.94 -7.47
N ASP A 207 4.62 -11.10 -6.36
CA ASP A 207 4.95 -12.40 -5.80
C ASP A 207 3.79 -13.03 -5.00
N TYR A 208 2.82 -12.21 -4.57
CA TYR A 208 1.70 -12.63 -3.73
C TYR A 208 0.41 -12.80 -4.55
N ILE A 209 0.33 -13.89 -5.31
CA ILE A 209 -0.82 -14.29 -6.15
C ILE A 209 -2.18 -14.29 -5.41
N PRO A 210 -2.30 -14.67 -4.10
CA PRO A 210 -3.59 -14.62 -3.39
C PRO A 210 -4.20 -13.23 -3.28
N VAL A 211 -3.39 -12.18 -3.11
CA VAL A 211 -3.91 -10.81 -3.03
C VAL A 211 -4.42 -10.32 -4.37
N SER A 212 -3.75 -10.68 -5.47
CA SER A 212 -4.24 -10.36 -6.82
C SER A 212 -5.56 -11.06 -7.12
N HIS A 213 -5.77 -12.27 -6.63
CA HIS A 213 -7.03 -13.01 -6.74
C HIS A 213 -8.14 -12.34 -5.93
N PHE A 214 -7.82 -11.85 -4.73
CA PHE A 214 -8.73 -11.13 -3.85
C PHE A 214 -9.15 -9.77 -4.44
N LEU A 215 -8.19 -9.03 -5.02
CA LEU A 215 -8.44 -7.75 -5.69
C LEU A 215 -9.14 -7.93 -7.05
N ALA A 216 -8.92 -9.05 -7.73
CA ALA A 216 -9.53 -9.31 -9.04
C ALA A 216 -11.01 -9.72 -8.95
N ASP A 217 -11.42 -10.35 -7.84
CA ASP A 217 -12.79 -10.86 -7.67
C ASP A 217 -13.61 -10.08 -6.63
N THR A 218 -13.55 -8.74 -6.75
CA THR A 218 -14.35 -7.82 -5.93
C THR A 218 -15.87 -8.07 -6.04
N SER A 219 -16.31 -8.76 -7.11
CA SER A 219 -17.72 -9.08 -7.33
C SER A 219 -18.25 -10.17 -6.38
N GLU A 220 -17.40 -11.11 -5.94
CA GLU A 220 -17.79 -12.18 -5.03
C GLU A 220 -17.65 -11.78 -3.56
N THR A 221 -16.59 -11.07 -3.20
CA THR A 221 -16.34 -10.64 -1.82
C THR A 221 -17.16 -9.42 -1.41
N GLY A 222 -17.61 -8.63 -2.37
CA GLY A 222 -18.34 -7.38 -2.14
C GLY A 222 -17.49 -6.22 -1.61
N TRP A 223 -16.17 -6.39 -1.46
CA TRP A 223 -15.23 -5.34 -1.05
C TRP A 223 -14.88 -4.41 -2.21
N ARG A 224 -14.71 -3.12 -1.90
CA ARG A 224 -14.09 -2.13 -2.78
C ARG A 224 -12.80 -1.63 -2.17
N PHE A 225 -11.78 -1.52 -3.02
CA PHE A 225 -10.46 -1.10 -2.62
C PHE A 225 -10.12 0.27 -3.18
N TYR A 226 -9.59 1.11 -2.31
CA TYR A 226 -9.08 2.44 -2.65
C TYR A 226 -7.65 2.55 -2.14
N GLY A 227 -6.70 2.74 -3.06
CA GLY A 227 -5.31 3.03 -2.74
C GLY A 227 -5.09 4.54 -2.72
N ILE A 228 -4.62 5.06 -1.60
CA ILE A 228 -4.20 6.46 -1.47
C ILE A 228 -2.69 6.47 -1.48
N SER A 229 -2.13 6.76 -2.66
CA SER A 229 -0.68 6.82 -2.86
C SER A 229 -0.14 8.20 -2.56
N GLN A 230 1.05 8.22 -1.98
CA GLN A 230 1.86 9.42 -1.85
C GLN A 230 2.80 9.53 -3.07
N GLU A 231 3.06 10.73 -3.57
CA GLU A 231 3.89 10.94 -4.76
C GLU A 231 5.38 10.62 -4.52
N GLU A 232 6.13 10.39 -5.62
CA GLU A 232 7.56 10.05 -5.61
C GLU A 232 8.41 11.10 -4.86
N LEU A 233 9.50 10.62 -4.23
CA LEU A 233 10.54 11.44 -3.61
C LEU A 233 11.13 12.42 -4.62
N THR A 234 11.17 13.69 -4.25
CA THR A 234 11.75 14.74 -5.08
C THR A 234 13.22 14.97 -4.77
N ASN A 235 13.65 14.69 -3.53
CA ASN A 235 14.95 15.06 -3.02
C ASN A 235 15.46 14.01 -2.01
N ASN A 236 16.07 12.91 -2.49
CA ASN A 236 16.64 11.87 -1.63
C ASN A 236 18.00 11.41 -2.11
N LEU A 237 18.93 11.28 -1.17
CA LEU A 237 20.26 10.69 -1.36
C LEU A 237 20.43 9.58 -0.32
N SER A 238 20.62 8.35 -0.75
CA SER A 238 20.63 7.18 0.12
C SER A 238 22.02 6.59 0.29
N LEU A 239 22.39 6.24 1.51
CA LEU A 239 23.53 5.38 1.85
C LEU A 239 23.05 3.93 1.73
N LEU A 240 23.61 3.16 0.78
CA LEU A 240 23.10 1.82 0.47
C LEU A 240 23.88 0.72 1.19
N ASP A 241 25.21 0.84 1.22
CA ASP A 241 26.08 -0.24 1.69
C ASP A 241 27.42 0.29 2.20
N VAL A 242 28.06 -0.50 3.10
CA VAL A 242 29.41 -0.28 3.61
C VAL A 242 30.16 -1.58 3.67
N ASP A 243 31.29 -1.64 2.94
CA ASP A 243 32.16 -2.79 2.91
C ASP A 243 33.57 -2.46 3.41
N ILE A 244 34.18 -3.36 4.21
CA ILE A 244 35.54 -3.27 4.66
C ILE A 244 36.44 -4.05 3.69
N LEU A 245 37.07 -3.34 2.78
CA LEU A 245 37.92 -3.96 1.73
C LEU A 245 39.22 -4.58 2.25
N SER A 246 39.75 -4.08 3.38
CA SER A 246 40.99 -4.58 3.96
C SER A 246 40.82 -5.95 4.61
N GLN A 247 41.47 -6.97 4.08
CA GLN A 247 41.45 -8.33 4.62
C GLN A 247 42.21 -8.43 5.95
N ILE A 248 43.36 -7.74 6.05
CA ILE A 248 44.16 -7.67 7.27
C ILE A 248 43.85 -6.35 7.96
N ARG A 249 43.36 -6.42 9.19
CA ARG A 249 42.99 -5.28 10.01
C ARG A 249 43.85 -5.26 11.25
N LEU A 250 44.76 -4.31 11.33
CA LEU A 250 45.64 -4.14 12.48
C LEU A 250 45.52 -2.72 13.03
N PRO A 251 45.81 -2.49 14.32
CA PRO A 251 45.89 -1.16 14.88
C PRO A 251 46.94 -0.32 14.12
N ASN A 252 46.60 0.94 13.87
CA ASN A 252 47.45 1.88 13.14
C ASN A 252 47.86 1.45 11.71
N SER A 253 47.21 0.45 11.11
CA SER A 253 47.37 0.08 9.71
C SER A 253 46.30 0.72 8.83
N LEU A 254 46.62 0.85 7.54
CA LEU A 254 45.68 1.42 6.56
C LEU A 254 44.47 0.50 6.38
N LEU A 255 43.30 0.98 6.75
CA LEU A 255 42.00 0.34 6.52
C LEU A 255 41.28 1.07 5.38
N LYS A 256 40.76 0.31 4.44
CA LYS A 256 39.93 0.80 3.33
C LYS A 256 38.47 0.43 3.59
N ILE A 257 37.61 1.44 3.63
CA ILE A 257 36.17 1.31 3.79
C ILE A 257 35.51 1.84 2.53
N GLU A 258 34.77 1.00 1.84
CA GLU A 258 33.98 1.38 0.67
C GLU A 258 32.55 1.64 1.07
N THR A 259 31.94 2.66 0.52
CA THR A 259 30.48 2.93 0.66
C THR A 259 29.87 3.23 -0.69
N THR A 260 28.65 2.79 -0.85
CA THR A 260 27.84 3.08 -2.02
C THR A 260 26.76 4.10 -1.66
N VAL A 261 26.71 5.17 -2.46
CA VAL A 261 25.71 6.24 -2.32
C VAL A 261 24.94 6.41 -3.61
N LYS A 262 23.63 6.60 -3.50
CA LYS A 262 22.75 6.75 -4.66
C LYS A 262 21.84 7.97 -4.49
N ASN A 263 21.70 8.74 -5.57
CA ASN A 263 20.70 9.79 -5.65
C ASN A 263 19.36 9.19 -6.14
N ASP A 264 18.42 8.95 -5.25
CA ASP A 264 17.08 8.48 -5.58
C ASP A 264 16.11 9.61 -5.95
N GLY A 265 16.52 10.86 -5.71
CA GLY A 265 15.76 12.04 -6.06
C GLY A 265 15.66 12.33 -7.55
N LEU A 266 14.82 13.31 -7.89
CA LEU A 266 14.57 13.77 -9.27
C LEU A 266 15.50 14.91 -9.71
N LYS A 267 16.32 15.46 -8.79
CA LYS A 267 17.22 16.59 -9.04
C LYS A 267 18.69 16.20 -8.88
N ASP A 268 19.56 16.92 -9.58
CA ASP A 268 21.00 16.80 -9.35
C ASP A 268 21.38 17.41 -7.99
N LYS A 269 22.28 16.74 -7.28
CA LYS A 269 22.84 17.20 -6.00
C LYS A 269 24.28 17.66 -6.22
N ARG A 270 24.67 18.77 -5.65
CA ARG A 270 26.03 19.33 -5.79
C ARG A 270 26.66 19.58 -4.43
N ASN A 271 27.99 19.32 -4.37
CA ASN A 271 28.79 19.60 -3.19
C ASN A 271 28.26 18.98 -1.89
N ILE A 272 27.81 17.72 -1.96
CA ILE A 272 27.31 17.00 -0.80
C ILE A 272 28.48 16.44 -0.01
N PRO A 273 28.63 16.79 1.26
CA PRO A 273 29.63 16.17 2.14
C PRO A 273 29.11 14.76 2.53
N LEU A 274 30.01 13.77 2.42
CA LEU A 274 29.84 12.41 2.88
C LEU A 274 30.84 12.22 4.01
N GLU A 275 30.39 12.03 5.23
CA GLU A 275 31.22 12.00 6.43
C GLU A 275 31.30 10.60 7.02
N LEU A 276 32.53 10.16 7.33
CA LEU A 276 32.81 8.88 7.99
C LEU A 276 33.26 9.13 9.42
N PHE A 277 32.56 8.48 10.35
CA PHE A 277 32.94 8.48 11.77
C PHE A 277 33.32 7.08 12.21
N LEU A 278 34.34 6.97 13.06
CA LEU A 278 34.61 5.78 13.86
C LEU A 278 34.50 6.17 15.33
N LYS A 279 33.62 5.53 16.05
CA LYS A 279 33.10 6.01 17.35
C LYS A 279 32.56 7.44 17.18
N ASP A 280 33.07 8.39 17.94
CA ASP A 280 32.65 9.80 17.90
C ASP A 280 33.59 10.69 17.09
N ASP A 281 34.71 10.13 16.50
CA ASP A 281 35.67 10.88 15.76
C ASP A 281 35.41 10.84 14.25
N ARG A 282 35.34 12.03 13.64
CA ARG A 282 35.27 12.12 12.17
C ARG A 282 36.60 11.86 11.55
N LEU A 283 36.77 10.73 10.89
CA LEU A 283 38.03 10.28 10.28
C LEU A 283 38.13 10.52 8.78
N GLY A 284 36.99 10.76 8.11
CA GLY A 284 36.97 10.98 6.68
C GLY A 284 35.84 11.88 6.21
N GLN A 285 36.07 12.66 5.19
CA GLN A 285 35.09 13.44 4.48
C GLN A 285 35.35 13.46 3.00
N VAL A 286 34.34 13.18 2.19
CA VAL A 286 34.39 13.31 0.72
C VAL A 286 33.26 14.24 0.30
N VAL A 287 33.56 15.22 -0.56
CA VAL A 287 32.55 16.09 -1.13
C VAL A 287 32.29 15.65 -2.56
N ALA A 288 31.05 15.28 -2.85
CA ALA A 288 30.67 14.74 -4.14
C ALA A 288 29.42 15.42 -4.72
N SER A 289 29.25 15.26 -6.04
CA SER A 289 28.06 15.69 -6.76
C SER A 289 27.45 14.49 -7.46
N PHE A 290 26.13 14.42 -7.48
CA PHE A 290 25.36 13.31 -8.03
C PHE A 290 24.37 13.82 -9.06
N SER A 291 24.35 13.22 -10.23
CA SER A 291 23.27 13.39 -11.18
C SER A 291 22.02 12.61 -10.72
N ARG A 292 20.88 12.96 -11.28
CA ARG A 292 19.62 12.25 -11.02
C ARG A 292 19.76 10.73 -11.23
N LYS A 293 19.32 9.94 -10.25
CA LYS A 293 19.35 8.46 -10.24
C LYS A 293 20.76 7.85 -10.34
N GLN A 294 21.82 8.65 -10.08
CA GLN A 294 23.20 8.19 -10.15
C GLN A 294 23.60 7.46 -8.87
N ARG A 295 24.31 6.32 -9.05
CA ARG A 295 25.02 5.57 -8.00
C ARG A 295 26.51 5.84 -8.12
N LYS A 296 27.20 6.00 -6.98
CA LYS A 296 28.66 6.17 -6.88
C LYS A 296 29.19 5.44 -5.67
N ASP A 297 30.39 4.87 -5.85
CA ASP A 297 31.12 4.22 -4.79
C ASP A 297 32.31 5.12 -4.35
N PHE A 298 32.54 5.17 -3.04
CA PHE A 298 33.59 6.00 -2.42
C PHE A 298 34.42 5.14 -1.49
N ILE A 299 35.79 5.35 -1.52
CA ILE A 299 36.70 4.62 -0.67
C ILE A 299 37.36 5.59 0.31
N TYR A 300 37.12 5.35 1.59
CA TYR A 300 37.79 6.02 2.69
C TYR A 300 39.06 5.24 3.08
N GLN A 301 40.12 5.99 3.43
CA GLN A 301 41.35 5.45 3.95
C GLN A 301 41.54 5.96 5.37
N VAL A 302 41.43 5.05 6.35
CA VAL A 302 41.47 5.38 7.77
C VAL A 302 42.51 4.51 8.50
N TYR A 303 42.97 4.98 9.64
CA TYR A 303 43.91 4.28 10.50
C TYR A 303 43.27 4.05 11.87
N PRO A 304 42.72 2.85 12.16
CA PRO A 304 42.10 2.57 13.46
C PRO A 304 43.21 2.55 14.54
N GLY A 305 43.08 3.44 15.50
CA GLY A 305 44.11 3.60 16.56
C GLY A 305 44.06 2.57 17.68
N MET A 306 43.12 1.60 17.63
CA MET A 306 42.87 0.63 18.69
C MET A 306 42.44 -0.72 18.17
N SER A 307 42.59 -1.76 19.01
CA SER A 307 42.05 -3.11 18.82
C SER A 307 40.67 -3.26 19.44
N GLY A 308 39.96 -4.36 19.11
CA GLY A 308 38.65 -4.69 19.55
C GLY A 308 37.57 -4.44 18.51
N VAL A 309 36.30 -4.43 18.93
CA VAL A 309 35.16 -4.08 18.07
C VAL A 309 35.09 -2.56 17.94
N ILE A 310 35.17 -2.08 16.72
CA ILE A 310 35.08 -0.66 16.38
C ILE A 310 33.73 -0.44 15.69
N GLN A 311 32.91 0.44 16.26
CA GLN A 311 31.66 0.91 15.65
C GLN A 311 31.95 2.16 14.84
N GLY A 312 31.33 2.25 13.67
CA GLY A 312 31.40 3.40 12.81
C GLY A 312 30.05 3.75 12.22
N HIS A 313 29.95 4.92 11.65
CA HIS A 313 28.79 5.31 10.87
C HIS A 313 29.21 6.29 9.75
N LEU A 314 28.36 6.32 8.75
CA LEU A 314 28.39 7.30 7.67
C LEU A 314 27.20 8.23 7.81
N GLU A 315 27.44 9.49 7.50
CA GLU A 315 26.39 10.53 7.50
C GLU A 315 26.42 11.33 6.20
N ILE A 316 25.23 11.69 5.75
CA ILE A 316 25.00 12.69 4.70
C ILE A 316 24.02 13.75 5.22
N PRO A 317 24.00 14.96 4.63
CA PRO A 317 23.04 16.01 5.04
C PRO A 317 21.60 15.56 4.95
N GLU A 318 20.78 16.08 5.86
CA GLU A 318 19.34 15.85 5.91
C GLU A 318 18.66 16.17 4.57
N ASP A 319 17.76 15.30 4.16
CA ASP A 319 16.92 15.47 2.98
C ASP A 319 15.49 14.96 3.25
N ASP A 320 14.74 14.57 2.20
CA ASP A 320 13.33 14.19 2.37
C ASP A 320 13.14 12.84 3.09
N TYR A 321 14.20 11.99 3.21
CA TYR A 321 14.13 10.71 3.89
C TYR A 321 15.29 10.52 4.88
N LEU A 322 15.07 10.88 6.13
CA LEU A 322 16.12 10.95 7.16
C LEU A 322 16.73 9.61 7.55
N LEU A 323 16.04 8.48 7.34
CA LEU A 323 16.49 7.17 7.83
C LEU A 323 17.63 6.57 7.00
N ASP A 324 17.79 6.93 5.73
CA ASP A 324 18.85 6.48 4.86
C ASP A 324 20.03 7.46 4.75
N ASN A 325 19.95 8.56 5.50
CA ASN A 325 21.03 9.55 5.66
C ASN A 325 22.10 9.11 6.65
N TYR A 326 21.87 8.04 7.38
CA TYR A 326 22.73 7.51 8.40
C TYR A 326 22.87 5.99 8.27
N LEU A 327 24.11 5.49 8.15
CA LEU A 327 24.38 4.06 8.00
C LEU A 327 25.43 3.62 9.00
N SER A 328 25.04 2.81 9.98
CA SER A 328 25.93 2.23 11.00
C SER A 328 26.56 0.94 10.52
N PHE A 329 27.80 0.71 10.93
CA PHE A 329 28.52 -0.53 10.71
C PHE A 329 29.48 -0.82 11.86
N ASP A 330 29.95 -2.05 11.96
CA ASP A 330 30.98 -2.45 12.90
C ASP A 330 31.99 -3.40 12.25
N PHE A 331 33.19 -3.42 12.82
CA PHE A 331 34.20 -4.37 12.43
C PHE A 331 35.17 -4.63 13.58
N THR A 332 35.85 -5.78 13.50
CA THR A 332 36.84 -6.18 14.51
C THR A 332 38.25 -5.94 14.01
N VAL A 333 39.05 -5.28 14.86
CA VAL A 333 40.51 -5.15 14.72
C VAL A 333 41.14 -6.06 15.78
N PRO A 334 41.73 -7.20 15.41
CA PRO A 334 42.35 -8.10 16.39
C PRO A 334 43.57 -7.47 17.04
N GLU A 335 43.86 -7.82 18.28
CA GLU A 335 45.07 -7.41 18.97
C GLU A 335 46.28 -8.05 18.34
N GLN A 336 46.15 -9.30 17.93
CA GLN A 336 47.21 -10.10 17.29
C GLN A 336 46.62 -10.98 16.19
N ILE A 337 47.40 -11.22 15.15
CA ILE A 337 47.09 -12.15 14.06
C ILE A 337 47.99 -13.37 14.19
N SER A 338 47.40 -14.56 14.30
CA SER A 338 48.16 -15.82 14.30
C SER A 338 48.60 -16.19 12.90
N CYS A 339 49.92 -16.31 12.72
CA CYS A 339 50.57 -16.74 11.48
C CYS A 339 51.18 -18.13 11.69
N THR A 340 50.64 -19.16 11.03
CA THR A 340 51.22 -20.50 11.06
C THR A 340 52.04 -20.74 9.81
N VAL A 341 53.37 -20.92 9.97
CA VAL A 341 54.32 -21.31 8.90
C VAL A 341 54.40 -22.83 8.87
N MET A 342 54.07 -23.42 7.74
CA MET A 342 54.13 -24.88 7.56
C MET A 342 55.21 -25.23 6.52
N GLY A 343 56.04 -26.22 6.85
CA GLY A 343 57.09 -26.73 5.93
C GLY A 343 57.46 -28.17 6.25
N ARG A 344 58.23 -28.81 5.39
CA ARG A 344 58.72 -30.18 5.55
C ARG A 344 60.00 -30.26 6.41
N SER A 345 60.76 -29.18 6.42
CA SER A 345 62.01 -29.07 7.20
C SER A 345 62.13 -27.67 7.82
N VAL A 346 63.03 -27.55 8.82
CA VAL A 346 63.37 -26.26 9.45
C VAL A 346 63.98 -25.30 8.43
N GLU A 347 64.73 -25.82 7.47
CA GLU A 347 65.43 -25.01 6.46
C GLU A 347 64.45 -24.33 5.51
N GLU A 348 63.33 -25.01 5.17
CA GLU A 348 62.28 -24.46 4.31
C GLU A 348 61.48 -23.33 5.00
N THR A 349 61.29 -23.43 6.32
CA THR A 349 60.48 -22.46 7.08
C THR A 349 61.29 -21.28 7.59
N PHE A 350 62.62 -21.45 7.73
CA PHE A 350 63.53 -20.49 8.40
C PHE A 350 63.43 -19.06 7.87
N LEU A 351 63.42 -18.89 6.55
CA LEU A 351 63.38 -17.55 5.94
C LEU A 351 62.03 -16.85 6.23
N LEU A 352 60.91 -17.58 6.11
CA LEU A 352 59.61 -17.03 6.39
C LEU A 352 59.40 -16.74 7.86
N GLU A 353 59.82 -17.65 8.74
CA GLU A 353 59.78 -17.47 10.18
C GLU A 353 60.59 -16.25 10.62
N THR A 354 61.81 -16.12 10.10
CA THR A 354 62.71 -14.99 10.39
C THR A 354 62.10 -13.67 9.90
N ALA A 355 61.52 -13.64 8.70
CA ALA A 355 60.90 -12.46 8.15
C ALA A 355 59.66 -12.04 8.95
N LEU A 356 58.79 -12.99 9.29
CA LEU A 356 57.57 -12.73 10.09
C LEU A 356 57.95 -12.29 11.52
N SER A 357 58.96 -12.94 12.14
CA SER A 357 59.42 -12.55 13.47
C SER A 357 60.07 -11.16 13.47
N ALA A 358 60.78 -10.78 12.38
CA ALA A 358 61.31 -9.43 12.24
C ALA A 358 60.18 -8.37 12.13
N ILE A 359 59.09 -8.69 11.46
CA ILE A 359 57.88 -7.85 11.38
C ILE A 359 57.21 -7.77 12.76
N ASP A 360 57.09 -8.88 13.46
CA ASP A 360 56.48 -8.92 14.79
C ASP A 360 57.29 -8.11 15.82
N ASN A 361 58.62 -8.22 15.81
CA ASN A 361 59.49 -7.41 16.67
C ASN A 361 59.34 -5.89 16.46
N GLN A 362 58.89 -5.46 15.29
CA GLN A 362 58.59 -4.05 15.00
C GLN A 362 57.18 -3.64 15.34
N THR A 363 56.22 -4.53 15.19
CA THR A 363 54.78 -4.22 15.27
C THR A 363 54.12 -4.77 16.52
N GLY A 364 54.55 -5.92 17.03
CA GLY A 364 53.94 -6.63 18.17
C GLY A 364 52.57 -7.22 17.88
N PHE A 365 52.14 -7.33 16.60
CA PHE A 365 50.81 -7.75 16.20
C PHE A 365 50.73 -9.16 15.64
N LEU A 366 51.90 -9.86 15.45
CA LEU A 366 51.90 -11.17 14.87
C LEU A 366 52.27 -12.23 15.95
N LEU A 367 51.47 -13.28 16.02
CA LEU A 367 51.87 -14.49 16.76
C LEU A 367 52.31 -15.53 15.73
N VAL A 368 53.63 -15.74 15.61
CA VAL A 368 54.20 -16.65 14.63
C VAL A 368 54.40 -18.02 15.23
N GLU A 369 53.75 -19.04 14.69
CA GLU A 369 53.93 -20.45 15.03
C GLU A 369 54.46 -21.22 13.82
N THR A 370 55.52 -22.05 14.04
CA THR A 370 56.07 -22.91 12.98
C THR A 370 55.68 -24.37 13.23
N LYS A 371 55.08 -25.01 12.22
CA LYS A 371 54.71 -26.42 12.24
C LYS A 371 55.46 -27.17 11.13
N ILE A 372 56.28 -28.14 11.52
CA ILE A 372 57.03 -29.00 10.61
C ILE A 372 56.22 -30.29 10.43
N ASN A 373 55.82 -30.58 9.20
CA ASN A 373 55.15 -31.82 8.85
C ASN A 373 56.05 -32.59 7.84
N PRO A 374 56.81 -33.60 8.27
CA PRO A 374 57.78 -34.31 7.44
C PRO A 374 57.17 -35.30 6.43
N ASN A 375 55.82 -35.44 6.37
CA ASN A 375 55.15 -36.37 5.44
C ASN A 375 54.62 -35.69 4.20
#